data_6705fca03e2e0098538c73e01b764d8d
#
_entry.id   6705fca03e2e0098538c73e01b764d8d
#
_cell.length_a   1.000
_cell.length_b   1.000
_cell.length_c   1.000
_cell.angle_alpha   90.00
_cell.angle_beta   90.00
_cell.angle_gamma   90.00
#
_symmetry.space_group_name_H-M   'P 1'
#
loop_
_entity.id
_entity.type
_entity.pdbx_description
1 polymer ?
#
loop_
_entity_poly.entity_id
_entity_poly.type
_entity_poly.pdbx_seq_one_letter_code
_entity_poly.pdbx_strand_id
1 'polypeptide(L)'
;MERSQSLNAPPFFDKRNYAFWKVRMRAFLCVVDESVWDFIENGYVKPTIAKSEWDKAALALANANSKAINAIFCGVSPDEFHGISHVKTAKKAWMILETTYEGTKKVKDMKLQMLTTRFEELKMGDDEAFDSFYGKLNKIVIANLERTLKILRW
;
A
#
# COMPACT_ATOMS: atom_id res chain seq x y z
N MET A 1 12.32 -21.68 -0.38
CA MET A 1 11.14 -22.23 0.35
C MET A 1 10.02 -21.21 0.24
N GLU A 2 9.03 -21.49 -0.59
CA GLU A 2 7.79 -20.70 -0.61
C GLU A 2 7.08 -20.95 0.72
N ARG A 3 6.94 -19.90 1.52
CA ARG A 3 6.10 -19.98 2.72
C ARG A 3 4.65 -20.21 2.25
N SER A 4 4.11 -21.37 2.57
CA SER A 4 2.67 -21.64 2.44
C SER A 4 1.92 -20.47 3.11
N GLN A 5 1.19 -19.70 2.32
CA GLN A 5 0.53 -18.50 2.80
C GLN A 5 -0.82 -18.92 3.38
N SER A 6 -0.88 -19.00 4.71
CA SER A 6 -2.12 -19.18 5.43
C SER A 6 -3.05 -17.98 5.20
N LEU A 7 -4.34 -18.24 4.94
CA LEU A 7 -5.38 -17.20 4.87
C LEU A 7 -5.55 -16.45 6.21
N ASN A 8 -5.09 -17.05 7.31
CA ASN A 8 -5.20 -16.50 8.66
C ASN A 8 -3.93 -15.76 9.12
N ALA A 9 -2.89 -15.68 8.29
CA ALA A 9 -1.67 -14.97 8.62
C ALA A 9 -1.48 -13.77 7.69
N PRO A 10 -1.04 -12.60 8.21
CA PRO A 10 -0.76 -11.46 7.37
C PRO A 10 0.31 -11.78 6.33
N PRO A 11 0.18 -11.26 5.10
CA PRO A 11 1.20 -11.43 4.07
C PRO A 11 2.51 -10.81 4.52
N PHE A 12 3.63 -11.50 4.26
CA PHE A 12 4.94 -11.09 4.71
C PHE A 12 5.68 -10.26 3.63
N PHE A 13 6.33 -9.19 4.06
CA PHE A 13 7.11 -8.26 3.26
C PHE A 13 8.58 -8.22 3.69
N ASP A 14 9.50 -8.35 2.74
CA ASP A 14 10.95 -8.41 2.94
C ASP A 14 11.74 -7.44 2.03
N LYS A 15 11.21 -6.24 1.79
CA LYS A 15 11.77 -5.21 0.86
C LYS A 15 11.56 -5.49 -0.62
N ARG A 16 11.12 -6.68 -1.00
CA ARG A 16 10.82 -7.06 -2.38
C ARG A 16 9.31 -7.01 -2.63
N ASN A 17 8.91 -6.62 -3.82
CA ASN A 17 7.50 -6.65 -4.24
C ASN A 17 6.53 -5.88 -3.33
N TYR A 18 6.88 -4.65 -2.92
CA TYR A 18 6.01 -3.82 -2.08
C TYR A 18 4.60 -3.67 -2.67
N ALA A 19 4.47 -3.42 -3.97
CA ALA A 19 3.17 -3.27 -4.63
C ALA A 19 2.29 -4.52 -4.48
N PHE A 20 2.89 -5.71 -4.62
CA PHE A 20 2.20 -6.98 -4.42
C PHE A 20 1.79 -7.19 -2.95
N TRP A 21 2.72 -6.96 -2.02
CA TRP A 21 2.43 -7.03 -0.59
C TRP A 21 1.31 -6.06 -0.19
N LYS A 22 1.35 -4.83 -0.66
CA LYS A 22 0.37 -3.78 -0.36
C LYS A 22 -1.06 -4.22 -0.70
N VAL A 23 -1.27 -4.78 -1.90
CA VAL A 23 -2.59 -5.26 -2.34
C VAL A 23 -3.07 -6.42 -1.46
N ARG A 24 -2.19 -7.36 -1.15
CA ARG A 24 -2.54 -8.53 -0.33
C ARG A 24 -2.79 -8.16 1.13
N MET A 25 -1.99 -7.26 1.69
CA MET A 25 -2.18 -6.78 3.06
C MET A 25 -3.50 -6.02 3.19
N ARG A 26 -3.85 -5.21 2.19
CA ARG A 26 -5.17 -4.56 2.14
C ARG A 26 -6.30 -5.58 2.16
N ALA A 27 -6.25 -6.57 1.29
CA ALA A 27 -7.25 -7.64 1.23
C ALA A 27 -7.36 -8.40 2.57
N PHE A 28 -6.22 -8.71 3.18
CA PHE A 28 -6.16 -9.36 4.49
C PHE A 28 -6.83 -8.51 5.58
N LEU A 29 -6.52 -7.23 5.66
CA LEU A 29 -7.10 -6.32 6.65
C LEU A 29 -8.62 -6.19 6.50
N CYS A 30 -9.14 -6.12 5.28
CA CYS A 30 -10.58 -6.10 5.02
C CYS A 30 -11.27 -7.40 5.46
N VAL A 31 -10.60 -8.56 5.38
CA VAL A 31 -11.14 -9.85 5.85
C VAL A 31 -11.12 -9.95 7.37
N VAL A 32 -10.11 -9.38 8.03
CA VAL A 32 -10.02 -9.39 9.50
C VAL A 32 -11.19 -8.63 10.14
N ASP A 33 -11.49 -7.48 9.61
CA ASP A 33 -12.62 -6.64 10.01
C ASP A 33 -12.77 -5.51 8.98
N GLU A 34 -13.94 -5.36 8.40
CA GLU A 34 -14.20 -4.37 7.35
C GLU A 34 -13.87 -2.94 7.83
N SER A 35 -14.10 -2.64 9.11
CA SER A 35 -13.79 -1.34 9.71
C SER A 35 -12.29 -1.08 9.87
N VAL A 36 -11.44 -2.10 9.84
CA VAL A 36 -10.00 -1.96 10.05
C VAL A 36 -9.34 -1.15 8.94
N TRP A 37 -9.80 -1.32 7.69
CA TRP A 37 -9.27 -0.56 6.58
C TRP A 37 -9.59 0.95 6.69
N ASP A 38 -10.75 1.32 7.24
CA ASP A 38 -11.14 2.71 7.47
C ASP A 38 -10.13 3.47 8.35
N PHE A 39 -9.47 2.78 9.29
CA PHE A 39 -8.43 3.39 10.13
C PHE A 39 -7.12 3.65 9.40
N ILE A 40 -6.86 2.93 8.32
CA ILE A 40 -5.71 3.20 7.45
C ILE A 40 -6.00 4.41 6.57
N GLU A 41 -7.21 4.52 6.05
CA GLU A 41 -7.61 5.64 5.20
C GLU A 41 -7.83 6.92 6.03
N ASN A 42 -8.68 6.85 7.04
CA ASN A 42 -9.14 8.02 7.79
C ASN A 42 -8.29 8.32 9.03
N GLY A 43 -7.59 7.30 9.56
CA GLY A 43 -6.81 7.37 10.78
C GLY A 43 -7.65 7.13 12.04
N TYR A 44 -6.94 6.93 13.15
CA TYR A 44 -7.52 6.75 14.48
C TYR A 44 -7.12 7.93 15.37
N VAL A 45 -8.11 8.56 16.00
CA VAL A 45 -7.90 9.59 17.00
C VAL A 45 -8.26 9.01 18.38
N LYS A 46 -7.24 8.88 19.25
CA LYS A 46 -7.45 8.41 20.60
C LYS A 46 -8.26 9.46 21.38
N PRO A 47 -9.35 9.06 22.09
CA PRO A 47 -10.05 9.97 22.99
C PRO A 47 -9.13 10.57 24.05
N THR A 48 -9.36 11.82 24.41
CA THR A 48 -8.59 12.55 25.42
C THR A 48 -8.99 12.19 26.85
N ILE A 49 -10.19 11.63 27.05
CA ILE A 49 -10.71 11.18 28.33
C ILE A 49 -10.01 9.89 28.80
N ALA A 50 -10.10 9.60 30.10
CA ALA A 50 -9.53 8.38 30.68
C ALA A 50 -10.14 7.13 30.03
N LYS A 51 -9.34 6.06 29.84
CA LYS A 51 -9.82 4.81 29.21
C LYS A 51 -10.98 4.16 29.96
N SER A 52 -11.07 4.38 31.27
CA SER A 52 -12.18 3.92 32.10
C SER A 52 -13.53 4.57 31.78
N GLU A 53 -13.49 5.73 31.11
CA GLU A 53 -14.66 6.52 30.69
C GLU A 53 -15.05 6.30 29.23
N TRP A 54 -14.30 5.42 28.53
CA TRP A 54 -14.58 5.12 27.14
C TRP A 54 -15.86 4.30 27.00
N ASP A 55 -16.73 4.72 26.14
CA ASP A 55 -17.90 3.95 25.75
C ASP A 55 -17.51 2.72 24.90
N LYS A 56 -18.48 1.87 24.63
CA LYS A 56 -18.30 0.66 23.82
C LYS A 56 -17.80 0.98 22.41
N ALA A 57 -18.22 2.09 21.82
CA ALA A 57 -17.82 2.51 20.50
C ALA A 57 -16.34 2.92 20.49
N ALA A 58 -15.89 3.75 21.43
CA ALA A 58 -14.49 4.15 21.55
C ALA A 58 -13.56 2.95 21.76
N LEU A 59 -13.98 1.98 22.58
CA LEU A 59 -13.23 0.73 22.78
C LEU A 59 -13.13 -0.10 21.48
N ALA A 60 -14.23 -0.21 20.74
CA ALA A 60 -14.25 -0.93 19.44
C ALA A 60 -13.29 -0.29 18.43
N LEU A 61 -13.30 1.04 18.33
CA LEU A 61 -12.40 1.81 17.45
C LEU A 61 -10.91 1.61 17.81
N ALA A 62 -10.60 1.66 19.11
CA ALA A 62 -9.25 1.41 19.60
C ALA A 62 -8.78 -0.02 19.30
N ASN A 63 -9.66 -1.00 19.44
CA ASN A 63 -9.37 -2.40 19.14
C ASN A 63 -9.12 -2.59 17.63
N ALA A 64 -9.93 -1.96 16.77
CA ALA A 64 -9.76 -2.04 15.33
C ALA A 64 -8.41 -1.44 14.87
N ASN A 65 -8.02 -0.27 15.42
CA ASN A 65 -6.69 0.29 15.16
C ASN A 65 -5.58 -0.65 15.65
N SER A 66 -5.74 -1.27 16.81
CA SER A 66 -4.76 -2.22 17.37
C SER A 66 -4.62 -3.47 16.52
N LYS A 67 -5.72 -4.01 15.99
CA LYS A 67 -5.70 -5.14 15.05
C LYS A 67 -4.97 -4.76 13.75
N ALA A 68 -5.28 -3.59 13.19
CA ALA A 68 -4.64 -3.10 11.98
C ALA A 68 -3.13 -2.94 12.14
N ILE A 69 -2.68 -2.26 13.20
CA ILE A 69 -1.25 -2.02 13.42
C ILE A 69 -0.50 -3.32 13.71
N ASN A 70 -1.11 -4.24 14.47
CA ASN A 70 -0.51 -5.54 14.74
C ASN A 70 -0.36 -6.39 13.48
N ALA A 71 -1.36 -6.38 12.60
CA ALA A 71 -1.28 -7.09 11.31
C ALA A 71 -0.14 -6.55 10.44
N ILE A 72 0.03 -5.21 10.39
CA ILE A 72 1.15 -4.59 9.66
C ILE A 72 2.48 -5.01 10.29
N PHE A 73 2.61 -4.95 11.61
CA PHE A 73 3.83 -5.32 12.32
C PHE A 73 4.23 -6.79 12.10
N CYS A 74 3.26 -7.69 12.13
CA CYS A 74 3.48 -9.10 11.85
C CYS A 74 3.77 -9.39 10.37
N GLY A 75 3.34 -8.50 9.47
CA GLY A 75 3.45 -8.64 8.03
C GLY A 75 4.72 -8.05 7.42
N VAL A 76 5.67 -7.55 8.21
CA VAL A 76 6.92 -6.95 7.74
C VAL A 76 8.15 -7.63 8.33
N SER A 77 9.29 -7.50 7.68
CA SER A 77 10.56 -7.98 8.19
C SER A 77 11.03 -7.18 9.42
N PRO A 78 11.96 -7.71 10.25
CA PRO A 78 12.51 -6.98 11.39
C PRO A 78 13.09 -5.62 11.04
N ASP A 79 13.74 -5.49 9.89
CA ASP A 79 14.31 -4.23 9.43
C ASP A 79 13.24 -3.18 9.18
N GLU A 80 12.14 -3.57 8.51
CA GLU A 80 11.01 -2.69 8.25
C GLU A 80 10.25 -2.35 9.52
N PHE A 81 10.12 -3.33 10.43
CA PHE A 81 9.51 -3.12 11.72
C PHE A 81 10.21 -2.02 12.51
N HIS A 82 11.55 -1.95 12.49
CA HIS A 82 12.28 -0.88 13.18
C HIS A 82 11.86 0.52 12.70
N GLY A 83 11.58 0.68 11.41
CA GLY A 83 11.14 1.95 10.83
C GLY A 83 9.75 2.40 11.28
N ILE A 84 8.88 1.46 11.67
CA ILE A 84 7.47 1.73 12.02
C ILE A 84 7.11 1.42 13.47
N SER A 85 7.98 0.80 14.25
CA SER A 85 7.70 0.34 15.61
C SER A 85 7.30 1.44 16.60
N HIS A 86 7.73 2.68 16.34
CA HIS A 86 7.45 3.84 17.19
C HIS A 86 6.06 4.46 16.98
N VAL A 87 5.35 4.10 15.92
CA VAL A 87 4.05 4.71 15.61
C VAL A 87 2.92 4.06 16.39
N LYS A 88 1.86 4.85 16.67
CA LYS A 88 0.72 4.42 17.49
C LYS A 88 -0.55 4.17 16.66
N THR A 89 -0.53 4.47 15.37
CA THR A 89 -1.68 4.29 14.49
C THR A 89 -1.31 3.52 13.23
N ALA A 90 -2.24 2.69 12.78
CA ALA A 90 -2.07 1.90 11.56
C ALA A 90 -1.85 2.80 10.33
N LYS A 91 -2.55 3.94 10.26
CA LYS A 91 -2.36 4.94 9.19
C LYS A 91 -0.91 5.42 9.09
N LYS A 92 -0.29 5.77 10.23
CA LYS A 92 1.11 6.25 10.23
C LYS A 92 2.08 5.15 9.80
N ALA A 93 1.89 3.91 10.28
CA ALA A 93 2.71 2.77 9.84
C ALA A 93 2.61 2.57 8.33
N TRP A 94 1.37 2.56 7.81
CA TRP A 94 1.11 2.42 6.39
C TRP A 94 1.74 3.53 5.54
N MET A 95 1.57 4.81 5.96
CA MET A 95 2.14 5.96 5.26
C MET A 95 3.67 5.93 5.20
N ILE A 96 4.33 5.50 6.27
CA ILE A 96 5.79 5.38 6.30
C ILE A 96 6.24 4.34 5.26
N LEU A 97 5.64 3.15 5.27
CA LEU A 97 5.96 2.10 4.30
C LEU A 97 5.65 2.56 2.86
N GLU A 98 4.50 3.17 2.64
CA GLU A 98 4.12 3.68 1.33
C GLU A 98 5.09 4.74 0.82
N THR A 99 5.46 5.69 1.67
CA THR A 99 6.42 6.75 1.30
C THR A 99 7.80 6.17 1.02
N THR A 100 8.24 5.19 1.81
CA THR A 100 9.54 4.55 1.64
C THR A 100 9.64 3.81 0.30
N TYR A 101 8.61 3.07 -0.09
CA TYR A 101 8.66 2.18 -1.26
C TYR A 101 8.01 2.74 -2.53
N GLU A 102 7.06 3.64 -2.41
CA GLU A 102 6.40 4.29 -3.56
C GLU A 102 6.86 5.73 -3.77
N GLY A 103 7.45 6.34 -2.76
CA GLY A 103 7.84 7.74 -2.75
C GLY A 103 6.70 8.69 -2.38
N THR A 104 7.04 9.95 -2.23
CA THR A 104 6.08 11.02 -1.94
C THR A 104 5.15 11.27 -3.13
N LYS A 105 4.02 11.96 -2.89
CA LYS A 105 3.10 12.38 -3.96
C LYS A 105 3.85 13.09 -5.11
N LYS A 106 4.76 14.00 -4.77
CA LYS A 106 5.58 14.72 -5.76
C LYS A 106 6.40 13.76 -6.65
N VAL A 107 7.04 12.75 -6.06
CA VAL A 107 7.82 11.75 -6.81
C VAL A 107 6.88 10.90 -7.68
N LYS A 108 5.70 10.55 -7.19
CA LYS A 108 4.67 9.82 -7.95
C LYS A 108 4.22 10.64 -9.16
N ASP A 109 3.94 11.92 -8.97
CA ASP A 109 3.50 12.83 -10.04
C ASP A 109 4.59 13.03 -11.10
N MET A 110 5.85 13.22 -10.69
CA MET A 110 7.00 13.33 -11.61
C MET A 110 7.19 12.05 -12.46
N LYS A 111 7.06 10.88 -11.84
CA LYS A 111 7.14 9.61 -12.56
C LYS A 111 5.98 9.43 -13.54
N LEU A 112 4.76 9.88 -13.19
CA LEU A 112 3.61 9.85 -14.08
C LEU A 112 3.85 10.75 -15.29
N GLN A 113 4.29 11.99 -15.08
CA GLN A 113 4.61 12.92 -16.13
C GLN A 113 5.68 12.35 -17.09
N MET A 114 6.75 11.75 -16.54
CA MET A 114 7.78 11.11 -17.34
C MET A 114 7.25 9.95 -18.20
N LEU A 115 6.33 9.13 -17.66
CA LEU A 115 5.70 8.05 -18.41
C LEU A 115 4.78 8.58 -19.51
N THR A 116 4.05 9.67 -19.24
CA THR A 116 3.20 10.34 -20.24
C THR A 116 4.06 10.89 -21.38
N THR A 117 5.14 11.59 -21.07
CA THR A 117 6.08 12.09 -22.10
C THR A 117 6.65 10.96 -22.95
N ARG A 118 7.07 9.84 -22.31
CA ARG A 118 7.56 8.67 -23.05
C ARG A 118 6.49 8.05 -23.97
N PHE A 119 5.24 8.07 -23.54
CA PHE A 119 4.13 7.60 -24.36
C PHE A 119 3.91 8.50 -25.58
N GLU A 120 3.93 9.83 -25.37
CA GLU A 120 3.77 10.83 -26.44
C GLU A 120 4.91 10.78 -27.46
N GLU A 121 6.14 10.48 -26.99
CA GLU A 121 7.33 10.35 -27.84
C GLU A 121 7.45 8.98 -28.54
N LEU A 122 6.61 8.01 -28.15
CA LEU A 122 6.71 6.66 -28.68
C LEU A 122 6.28 6.61 -30.15
N LYS A 123 7.22 6.35 -31.01
CA LYS A 123 7.00 6.13 -32.45
C LYS A 123 7.58 4.80 -32.86
N MET A 124 6.91 4.13 -33.80
CA MET A 124 7.45 2.94 -34.43
C MET A 124 8.56 3.36 -35.43
N GLY A 125 9.70 2.71 -35.33
CA GLY A 125 10.80 2.92 -36.30
C GLY A 125 10.48 2.29 -37.67
N ASP A 126 11.05 2.82 -38.74
CA ASP A 126 10.79 2.35 -40.10
C ASP A 126 11.13 0.86 -40.30
N ASP A 127 12.15 0.37 -39.61
CA ASP A 127 12.61 -1.04 -39.66
C ASP A 127 12.20 -1.85 -38.40
N GLU A 128 11.32 -1.32 -37.56
CA GLU A 128 10.92 -1.99 -36.30
C GLU A 128 9.79 -2.97 -36.57
N ALA A 129 9.95 -4.22 -36.10
CA ALA A 129 8.87 -5.20 -36.10
C ALA A 129 7.72 -4.76 -35.18
N PHE A 130 6.48 -4.93 -35.63
CA PHE A 130 5.26 -4.56 -34.91
C PHE A 130 5.23 -5.14 -33.49
N ASP A 131 5.62 -6.39 -33.31
CA ASP A 131 5.65 -7.05 -31.99
C ASP A 131 6.60 -6.36 -31.02
N SER A 132 7.75 -5.85 -31.50
CA SER A 132 8.70 -5.08 -30.69
C SER A 132 8.09 -3.75 -30.25
N PHE A 133 7.48 -3.02 -31.17
CA PHE A 133 6.79 -1.76 -30.89
C PHE A 133 5.63 -1.96 -29.92
N TYR A 134 4.80 -2.97 -30.16
CA TYR A 134 3.68 -3.33 -29.31
C TYR A 134 4.14 -3.69 -27.88
N GLY A 135 5.27 -4.38 -27.75
CA GLY A 135 5.90 -4.66 -26.46
C GLY A 135 6.31 -3.40 -25.70
N LYS A 136 6.88 -2.40 -26.39
CA LYS A 136 7.23 -1.10 -25.80
C LYS A 136 5.98 -0.33 -25.35
N LEU A 137 4.96 -0.29 -26.21
CA LEU A 137 3.67 0.35 -25.92
C LEU A 137 3.02 -0.25 -24.69
N ASN A 138 2.92 -1.58 -24.63
CA ASN A 138 2.30 -2.28 -23.51
C ASN A 138 3.01 -2.01 -22.19
N LYS A 139 4.34 -1.96 -22.15
CA LYS A 139 5.09 -1.63 -20.93
C LYS A 139 4.70 -0.25 -20.38
N ILE A 140 4.56 0.75 -21.25
CA ILE A 140 4.18 2.11 -20.87
C ILE A 140 2.71 2.16 -20.42
N VAL A 141 1.82 1.50 -21.16
CA VAL A 141 0.37 1.46 -20.86
C VAL A 141 0.12 0.76 -19.54
N ILE A 142 0.72 -0.39 -19.30
CA ILE A 142 0.57 -1.13 -18.02
C ILE A 142 1.09 -0.28 -16.86
N ALA A 143 2.27 0.35 -16.99
CA ALA A 143 2.81 1.22 -15.96
C ALA A 143 1.91 2.42 -15.65
N ASN A 144 1.24 2.99 -16.65
CA ASN A 144 0.27 4.07 -16.49
C ASN A 144 -1.04 3.58 -15.88
N LEU A 145 -1.58 2.42 -16.33
CA LEU A 145 -2.81 1.84 -15.81
C LEU A 145 -2.71 1.46 -14.33
N GLU A 146 -1.65 0.78 -13.94
CA GLU A 146 -1.39 0.45 -12.54
C GLU A 146 -1.38 1.69 -11.65
N ARG A 147 -0.93 2.81 -12.20
CA ARG A 147 -0.84 4.08 -11.51
C ARG A 147 -2.16 4.83 -11.47
N THR A 148 -2.86 4.90 -12.61
CA THR A 148 -4.18 5.55 -12.72
C THR A 148 -5.21 4.83 -11.86
N LEU A 149 -5.20 3.51 -11.84
CA LEU A 149 -6.06 2.71 -10.95
C LEU A 149 -5.75 2.93 -9.47
N LYS A 150 -4.49 3.23 -9.13
CA LYS A 150 -4.13 3.62 -7.75
C LYS A 150 -4.64 5.02 -7.38
N ILE A 151 -4.79 5.92 -8.35
CA ILE A 151 -5.31 7.29 -8.14
C ILE A 151 -6.84 7.31 -8.11
N LEU A 152 -7.51 6.49 -8.93
CA LEU A 152 -8.97 6.47 -9.05
C LEU A 152 -9.68 5.58 -8.01
N ARG A 153 -8.94 4.86 -7.17
CA ARG A 153 -9.47 4.06 -6.06
C ARG A 153 -9.44 4.81 -4.71
N TRP A 154 -9.64 6.11 -4.76
CA TRP A 154 -9.91 6.99 -3.60
C TRP A 154 -11.32 7.53 -3.66
#